data_95fd1ad6671630e5a3d4ae876ca6a996
#
_entry.id   95fd1ad6671630e5a3d4ae876ca6a996
#
_cell.length_a   1.000
_cell.length_b   1.000
_cell.length_c   1.000
_cell.angle_alpha   90.00
_cell.angle_beta   90.00
_cell.angle_gamma   90.00
#
_symmetry.space_group_name_H-M   'P 1'
#
loop_
_entity.id
_entity.type
_entity.pdbx_description
1 polymer ?
#
loop_
_entity_poly.entity_id
_entity_poly.type
_entity_poly.pdbx_seq_one_letter_code
_entity_poly.pdbx_strand_id
1 'polypeptide(L)'
;MSSVETVQGLKVVDAYDLDDEMRGILKPGDMVRDEEGRRHRLPRYFYEIPSHEVAMSTPLTAHFGLNEFILADLKEASRLQDYPRYVPCAIRILAFYLEQFREKCGASVHVAVNGGYRSPSHKMSLNASPHMWGTAADIFRIGGTILRTAEAIEKYNAIAEDLSDEVNVLPYGPVTGSNADDHVHIDLGYMTLIPREISEDRMEQPQENRPRFAFEERRRNERRRRNERRRVNDDPES
;
A
#
# COMPACT_ATOMS: atom_id res chain seq x y z
N MET A 1 14.39 14.47 -20.23
CA MET A 1 13.82 13.45 -19.33
C MET A 1 12.40 13.24 -19.78
N SER A 2 12.08 12.09 -20.37
CA SER A 2 10.72 11.77 -20.83
C SER A 2 9.86 11.49 -19.60
N SER A 3 8.83 12.29 -19.37
CA SER A 3 7.82 12.00 -18.34
C SER A 3 7.03 10.78 -18.84
N VAL A 4 7.14 9.67 -18.13
CA VAL A 4 6.32 8.50 -18.38
C VAL A 4 4.89 8.83 -17.94
N GLU A 5 4.03 9.18 -18.89
CA GLU A 5 2.60 9.33 -18.66
C GLU A 5 1.97 7.95 -18.61
N THR A 6 1.49 7.56 -17.45
CA THR A 6 0.75 6.31 -17.30
C THR A 6 -0.75 6.53 -17.33
N VAL A 7 -1.47 5.43 -17.40
CA VAL A 7 -2.93 5.31 -17.45
C VAL A 7 -3.63 6.42 -16.68
N GLN A 8 -4.41 7.25 -17.39
CA GLN A 8 -5.15 8.42 -16.91
C GLN A 8 -4.33 9.71 -16.76
N GLY A 9 -3.12 9.81 -17.34
CA GLY A 9 -2.36 11.08 -17.38
C GLY A 9 -1.65 11.43 -16.06
N LEU A 10 -1.61 10.54 -15.07
CA LEU A 10 -0.82 10.77 -13.86
C LEU A 10 0.63 10.38 -14.10
N LYS A 11 1.55 11.24 -13.69
CA LYS A 11 2.98 10.96 -13.71
C LYS A 11 3.34 9.93 -12.63
N VAL A 12 4.06 8.87 -13.01
CA VAL A 12 4.71 7.99 -12.05
C VAL A 12 6.04 8.57 -11.64
N VAL A 13 6.30 8.59 -10.35
CA VAL A 13 7.57 9.04 -9.77
C VAL A 13 8.25 7.91 -9.00
N ASP A 14 9.57 7.84 -9.11
CA ASP A 14 10.39 7.10 -8.15
C ASP A 14 10.59 7.99 -6.93
N ALA A 15 10.08 7.57 -5.77
CA ALA A 15 10.14 8.41 -4.58
C ALA A 15 11.58 8.62 -4.06
N TYR A 16 12.58 7.89 -4.55
CA TYR A 16 13.99 8.19 -4.29
C TYR A 16 14.48 9.47 -4.99
N ASP A 17 13.78 9.92 -6.04
CA ASP A 17 14.13 11.13 -6.79
C ASP A 17 13.43 12.39 -6.24
N LEU A 18 12.57 12.25 -5.22
CA LEU A 18 11.91 13.36 -4.55
C LEU A 18 12.88 14.06 -3.59
N ASP A 19 12.49 15.26 -3.12
CA ASP A 19 13.26 16.00 -2.12
C ASP A 19 13.36 15.23 -0.77
N ASP A 20 14.29 15.66 0.09
CA ASP A 20 14.60 15.02 1.35
C ASP A 20 13.40 14.97 2.31
N GLU A 21 12.60 16.05 2.32
CA GLU A 21 11.41 16.14 3.16
C GLU A 21 10.38 15.09 2.73
N MET A 22 10.08 15.01 1.43
CA MET A 22 9.12 14.05 0.91
C MET A 22 9.61 12.60 1.07
N ARG A 23 10.93 12.34 0.85
CA ARG A 23 11.52 11.02 1.13
C ARG A 23 11.39 10.66 2.62
N GLY A 24 11.56 11.62 3.53
CA GLY A 24 11.37 11.41 4.96
C GLY A 24 9.93 11.08 5.34
N ILE A 25 8.95 11.60 4.60
CA ILE A 25 7.52 11.33 4.79
C ILE A 25 7.12 9.96 4.22
N LEU A 26 7.47 9.69 2.96
CA LEU A 26 7.06 8.49 2.24
C LEU A 26 7.93 7.26 2.56
N LYS A 27 9.15 7.46 3.05
CA LYS A 27 10.13 6.43 3.44
C LYS A 27 10.29 5.31 2.40
N PRO A 28 10.53 5.64 1.11
CA PRO A 28 10.51 4.67 0.03
C PRO A 28 11.50 3.53 0.27
N GLY A 29 11.01 2.30 0.19
CA GLY A 29 11.85 1.11 0.34
C GLY A 29 12.27 0.77 1.78
N ASP A 30 11.92 1.56 2.77
CA ASP A 30 12.17 1.27 4.18
C ASP A 30 11.44 0.00 4.63
N MET A 31 12.01 -0.66 5.64
CA MET A 31 11.42 -1.85 6.24
C MET A 31 10.64 -1.46 7.49
N VAL A 32 9.34 -1.67 7.46
CA VAL A 32 8.44 -1.49 8.60
C VAL A 32 7.93 -2.83 9.12
N ARG A 33 7.44 -2.89 10.35
CA ARG A 33 6.93 -4.11 10.98
C ARG A 33 5.43 -4.00 11.20
N ASP A 34 4.71 -5.09 10.94
CA ASP A 34 3.33 -5.25 11.35
C ASP A 34 3.21 -5.62 12.84
N GLU A 35 1.98 -5.82 13.32
CA GLU A 35 1.71 -6.16 14.72
C GLU A 35 2.27 -7.54 15.11
N GLU A 36 2.40 -8.47 14.15
CA GLU A 36 3.03 -9.78 14.35
C GLU A 36 4.56 -9.74 14.24
N GLY A 37 5.13 -8.55 13.99
CA GLY A 37 6.58 -8.35 13.87
C GLY A 37 7.18 -8.73 12.51
N ARG A 38 6.35 -9.13 11.52
CA ARG A 38 6.79 -9.41 10.15
C ARG A 38 7.24 -8.11 9.48
N ARG A 39 8.22 -8.21 8.60
CA ARG A 39 8.85 -7.06 7.95
C ARG A 39 8.33 -6.89 6.54
N HIS A 40 7.84 -5.70 6.23
CA HIS A 40 7.33 -5.31 4.91
C HIS A 40 8.12 -4.14 4.37
N ARG A 41 8.37 -4.15 3.06
CA ARG A 41 9.08 -3.05 2.37
C ARG A 41 8.08 -2.04 1.85
N LEU A 42 8.21 -0.78 2.25
CA LEU A 42 7.36 0.32 1.78
C LEU A 42 7.48 0.53 0.26
N PRO A 43 6.43 1.04 -0.38
CA PRO A 43 6.40 1.34 -1.81
C PRO A 43 7.52 2.30 -2.22
N ARG A 44 7.97 2.17 -3.46
CA ARG A 44 8.94 3.06 -4.09
C ARG A 44 8.31 3.94 -5.15
N TYR A 45 7.30 3.42 -5.87
CA TYR A 45 6.68 4.10 -7.00
C TYR A 45 5.31 4.63 -6.63
N PHE A 46 5.11 5.90 -6.95
CA PHE A 46 3.91 6.65 -6.62
C PHE A 46 3.36 7.35 -7.84
N TYR A 47 2.05 7.57 -7.89
CA TYR A 47 1.45 8.58 -8.75
C TYR A 47 1.62 9.95 -8.08
N GLU A 48 2.11 10.93 -8.85
CA GLU A 48 2.12 12.34 -8.46
C GLU A 48 0.77 12.96 -8.82
N ILE A 49 0.16 13.63 -7.86
CA ILE A 49 -1.13 14.30 -8.00
C ILE A 49 -0.87 15.79 -7.85
N PRO A 50 -0.82 16.54 -8.96
CA PRO A 50 -0.32 17.92 -8.94
C PRO A 50 -1.28 18.93 -8.32
N SER A 51 -2.59 18.64 -8.30
CA SER A 51 -3.60 19.57 -7.82
C SER A 51 -4.88 18.88 -7.34
N HIS A 52 -5.69 19.62 -6.59
CA HIS A 52 -7.03 19.19 -6.19
C HIS A 52 -7.93 18.90 -7.38
N GLU A 53 -7.85 19.71 -8.44
CA GLU A 53 -8.62 19.51 -9.66
C GLU A 53 -8.31 18.15 -10.30
N VAL A 54 -7.03 17.81 -10.41
CA VAL A 54 -6.59 16.49 -10.92
C VAL A 54 -7.09 15.38 -10.01
N ALA A 55 -7.00 15.53 -8.69
CA ALA A 55 -7.53 14.53 -7.76
C ALA A 55 -9.03 14.26 -7.98
N MET A 56 -9.83 15.33 -8.14
CA MET A 56 -11.28 15.25 -8.33
C MET A 56 -11.68 14.70 -9.68
N SER A 57 -10.91 14.96 -10.72
CA SER A 57 -11.23 14.60 -12.11
C SER A 57 -10.66 13.26 -12.57
N THR A 58 -9.79 12.62 -11.76
CA THR A 58 -9.16 11.36 -12.13
C THR A 58 -9.99 10.16 -11.66
N PRO A 59 -10.66 9.42 -12.55
CA PRO A 59 -11.34 8.18 -12.18
C PRO A 59 -10.31 7.06 -12.02
N LEU A 60 -10.44 6.22 -11.02
CA LEU A 60 -9.69 4.96 -10.88
C LEU A 60 -10.45 3.79 -11.49
N THR A 61 -11.78 3.80 -11.34
CA THR A 61 -12.72 2.86 -11.95
C THR A 61 -13.99 3.62 -12.40
N ALA A 62 -15.04 2.91 -12.78
CA ALA A 62 -16.30 3.53 -13.21
C ALA A 62 -16.99 4.33 -12.10
N HIS A 63 -16.80 3.94 -10.83
CA HIS A 63 -17.52 4.51 -9.70
C HIS A 63 -16.62 5.02 -8.55
N PHE A 64 -15.31 4.85 -8.66
CA PHE A 64 -14.35 5.34 -7.67
C PHE A 64 -13.40 6.36 -8.27
N GLY A 65 -13.37 7.55 -7.69
CA GLY A 65 -12.43 8.61 -8.02
C GLY A 65 -11.19 8.58 -7.13
N LEU A 66 -10.07 9.09 -7.64
CA LEU A 66 -8.81 9.16 -6.91
C LEU A 66 -8.93 9.94 -5.59
N ASN A 67 -9.72 11.02 -5.57
CA ASN A 67 -9.94 11.86 -4.41
C ASN A 67 -10.46 11.09 -3.19
N GLU A 68 -11.25 10.04 -3.39
CA GLU A 68 -11.82 9.24 -2.30
C GLU A 68 -10.75 8.51 -1.47
N PHE A 69 -9.61 8.22 -2.07
CA PHE A 69 -8.54 7.45 -1.45
C PHE A 69 -7.40 8.29 -0.87
N ILE A 70 -7.37 9.59 -1.15
CA ILE A 70 -6.27 10.47 -0.76
C ILE A 70 -6.72 11.64 0.13
N LEU A 71 -7.92 11.53 0.72
CA LEU A 71 -8.40 12.52 1.67
C LEU A 71 -7.48 12.51 2.91
N ALA A 72 -6.71 13.57 3.07
CA ALA A 72 -5.84 13.75 4.22
C ALA A 72 -6.56 14.55 5.32
N ASP A 73 -6.38 14.12 6.56
CA ASP A 73 -6.84 14.86 7.74
C ASP A 73 -5.66 15.59 8.42
N LEU A 74 -5.94 16.21 9.57
CA LEU A 74 -4.93 16.90 10.39
C LEU A 74 -3.88 15.97 11.02
N LYS A 75 -4.04 14.65 10.91
CA LYS A 75 -3.08 13.63 11.39
C LYS A 75 -2.06 13.28 10.33
N GLU A 76 -2.31 13.63 9.06
CA GLU A 76 -1.34 13.44 7.99
C GLU A 76 -0.19 14.43 8.11
N ALA A 77 1.00 14.06 7.58
CA ALA A 77 2.13 14.97 7.51
C ALA A 77 1.72 16.26 6.80
N SER A 78 2.06 17.43 7.38
CA SER A 78 1.61 18.75 6.89
C SER A 78 1.93 18.96 5.41
N ARG A 79 3.07 18.47 4.94
CA ARG A 79 3.48 18.56 3.52
C ARG A 79 2.54 17.81 2.57
N LEU A 80 1.84 16.77 3.04
CA LEU A 80 0.84 15.99 2.27
C LEU A 80 -0.60 16.52 2.44
N GLN A 81 -0.82 17.53 3.27
CA GLN A 81 -2.11 18.23 3.32
C GLN A 81 -2.28 19.15 2.10
N ASP A 82 -1.15 19.60 1.52
CA ASP A 82 -1.08 20.39 0.30
C ASP A 82 -0.68 19.54 -0.92
N TYR A 83 -0.84 20.11 -2.12
CA TYR A 83 -0.40 19.50 -3.38
C TYR A 83 1.02 19.96 -3.77
N PRO A 84 1.79 19.17 -4.50
CA PRO A 84 1.46 17.82 -5.00
C PRO A 84 1.38 16.78 -3.89
N ARG A 85 0.44 15.84 -4.04
CA ARG A 85 0.33 14.65 -3.21
C ARG A 85 0.85 13.43 -3.93
N TYR A 86 1.11 12.37 -3.18
CA TYR A 86 1.65 11.12 -3.73
C TYR A 86 0.88 9.94 -3.18
N VAL A 87 0.50 9.00 -4.05
CA VAL A 87 -0.21 7.78 -3.67
C VAL A 87 0.48 6.57 -4.31
N PRO A 88 0.66 5.43 -3.59
CA PRO A 88 1.26 4.24 -4.17
C PRO A 88 0.51 3.76 -5.40
N CYS A 89 1.23 3.29 -6.42
CA CYS A 89 0.63 2.85 -7.69
C CYS A 89 -0.36 1.68 -7.50
N ALA A 90 -0.26 0.92 -6.39
CA ALA A 90 -1.17 -0.18 -6.07
C ALA A 90 -2.62 0.27 -5.78
N ILE A 91 -2.88 1.56 -5.57
CA ILE A 91 -4.24 2.12 -5.37
C ILE A 91 -5.21 1.69 -6.48
N ARG A 92 -4.71 1.47 -7.69
CA ARG A 92 -5.53 1.03 -8.83
C ARG A 92 -6.04 -0.41 -8.67
N ILE A 93 -5.24 -1.27 -8.06
CA ILE A 93 -5.64 -2.65 -7.78
C ILE A 93 -6.73 -2.64 -6.71
N LEU A 94 -6.55 -1.86 -5.66
CA LEU A 94 -7.59 -1.67 -4.63
C LEU A 94 -8.91 -1.19 -5.24
N ALA A 95 -8.86 -0.11 -6.06
CA ALA A 95 -10.06 0.44 -6.70
C ALA A 95 -10.77 -0.59 -7.59
N PHE A 96 -10.02 -1.47 -8.28
CA PHE A 96 -10.59 -2.55 -9.09
C PHE A 96 -11.35 -3.56 -8.21
N TYR A 97 -10.81 -3.98 -7.07
CA TYR A 97 -11.50 -4.89 -6.15
C TYR A 97 -12.72 -4.23 -5.49
N LEU A 98 -12.63 -2.94 -5.13
CA LEU A 98 -13.76 -2.19 -4.60
C LEU A 98 -14.87 -2.00 -5.63
N GLU A 99 -14.56 -1.88 -6.92
CA GLU A 99 -15.58 -1.86 -7.98
C GLU A 99 -16.36 -3.18 -8.03
N GLN A 100 -15.68 -4.31 -7.92
CA GLN A 100 -16.33 -5.63 -7.86
C GLN A 100 -17.13 -5.82 -6.57
N PHE A 101 -16.60 -5.37 -5.45
CA PHE A 101 -17.32 -5.34 -4.19
C PHE A 101 -18.61 -4.53 -4.30
N ARG A 102 -18.53 -3.33 -4.88
CA ARG A 102 -19.69 -2.47 -5.14
C ARG A 102 -20.73 -3.16 -6.02
N GLU A 103 -20.29 -3.86 -7.07
CA GLU A 103 -21.18 -4.60 -7.96
C GLU A 103 -21.92 -5.72 -7.20
N LYS A 104 -21.21 -6.51 -6.39
CA LYS A 104 -21.82 -7.54 -5.55
C LYS A 104 -22.77 -6.98 -4.49
N CYS A 105 -22.46 -5.83 -3.92
CA CYS A 105 -23.35 -5.14 -2.99
C CYS A 105 -24.62 -4.59 -3.65
N GLY A 106 -24.60 -4.34 -4.97
CA GLY A 106 -25.69 -3.72 -5.71
C GLY A 106 -26.01 -2.28 -5.28
N ALA A 107 -25.07 -1.57 -4.65
CA ALA A 107 -25.25 -0.26 -4.05
C ALA A 107 -23.97 0.58 -4.09
N SER A 108 -24.08 1.91 -3.90
CA SER A 108 -22.93 2.78 -3.76
C SER A 108 -22.09 2.42 -2.53
N VAL A 109 -20.78 2.43 -2.66
CA VAL A 109 -19.82 2.20 -1.58
C VAL A 109 -19.08 3.49 -1.30
N HIS A 110 -18.92 3.87 -0.04
CA HIS A 110 -18.34 5.15 0.36
C HIS A 110 -17.15 4.91 1.30
N VAL A 111 -15.99 5.33 0.87
CA VAL A 111 -14.74 5.28 1.64
C VAL A 111 -14.76 6.37 2.72
N ALA A 112 -14.34 6.04 3.92
CA ALA A 112 -14.24 6.99 5.03
C ALA A 112 -13.12 8.01 4.79
N VAL A 113 -13.22 9.18 5.42
CA VAL A 113 -12.10 10.11 5.53
C VAL A 113 -10.94 9.38 6.21
N ASN A 114 -9.73 9.42 5.64
CA ASN A 114 -8.57 8.60 6.01
C ASN A 114 -8.75 7.08 5.85
N GLY A 115 -9.86 6.64 5.29
CA GLY A 115 -10.10 5.24 4.98
C GLY A 115 -9.35 4.74 3.74
N GLY A 116 -8.66 5.60 3.00
CA GLY A 116 -7.83 5.23 1.86
C GLY A 116 -6.34 5.19 2.23
N TYR A 117 -5.49 5.79 1.38
CA TYR A 117 -4.06 5.87 1.61
C TYR A 117 -3.72 6.74 2.83
N ARG A 118 -2.82 6.25 3.67
CA ARG A 118 -2.18 6.95 4.79
C ARG A 118 -0.67 6.84 4.65
N SER A 119 0.06 7.95 4.71
CA SER A 119 1.52 7.90 4.60
C SER A 119 2.17 7.16 5.78
N PRO A 120 3.40 6.66 5.63
CA PRO A 120 4.16 6.11 6.76
C PRO A 120 4.43 7.12 7.87
N SER A 121 4.25 8.42 7.62
CA SER A 121 4.38 9.51 8.61
C SER A 121 3.04 10.00 9.16
N HIS A 122 1.93 9.42 8.74
CA HIS A 122 0.62 9.68 9.34
C HIS A 122 0.60 9.26 10.82
N LYS A 123 -0.01 10.06 11.70
CA LYS A 123 0.00 9.80 13.16
C LYS A 123 -0.65 8.48 13.58
N MET A 124 -1.48 7.89 12.73
CA MET A 124 -2.06 6.55 12.97
C MET A 124 -1.20 5.40 12.41
N SER A 125 -0.13 5.70 11.66
CA SER A 125 0.75 4.72 11.05
C SER A 125 1.83 4.25 12.03
N LEU A 126 1.44 3.65 13.16
CA LEU A 126 2.35 3.19 14.22
C LEU A 126 3.05 1.89 13.82
N ASN A 127 2.32 0.96 13.19
CA ASN A 127 2.80 -0.29 12.63
C ASN A 127 2.55 -0.32 11.13
N ALA A 128 3.15 -1.29 10.42
CA ALA A 128 2.82 -1.52 9.03
C ALA A 128 1.32 -1.81 8.89
N SER A 129 0.67 -1.08 8.01
CA SER A 129 -0.74 -1.25 7.69
C SER A 129 -0.91 -1.19 6.17
N PRO A 130 -1.76 -2.01 5.53
CA PRO A 130 -2.00 -1.99 4.09
C PRO A 130 -2.39 -0.61 3.54
N HIS A 131 -2.93 0.29 4.37
CA HIS A 131 -3.16 1.68 4.00
C HIS A 131 -1.89 2.41 3.52
N MET A 132 -0.71 2.09 4.06
CA MET A 132 0.57 2.68 3.60
C MET A 132 0.97 2.21 2.20
N TRP A 133 0.40 1.11 1.71
CA TRP A 133 0.62 0.59 0.35
C TRP A 133 -0.44 1.07 -0.63
N GLY A 134 -1.49 1.76 -0.14
CA GLY A 134 -2.65 2.10 -0.94
C GLY A 134 -3.48 0.88 -1.34
N THR A 135 -3.43 -0.17 -0.54
CA THR A 135 -4.10 -1.45 -0.77
C THR A 135 -5.19 -1.74 0.25
N ALA A 136 -5.58 -0.76 1.07
CA ALA A 136 -6.68 -0.88 2.02
C ALA A 136 -7.68 0.27 1.89
N ALA A 137 -8.95 -0.05 2.21
CA ALA A 137 -10.02 0.91 2.31
C ALA A 137 -10.93 0.62 3.50
N ASP A 138 -11.25 1.66 4.26
CA ASP A 138 -12.26 1.65 5.32
C ASP A 138 -13.57 2.20 4.77
N ILE A 139 -14.59 1.36 4.67
CA ILE A 139 -15.91 1.68 4.10
C ILE A 139 -16.86 2.00 5.25
N PHE A 140 -17.38 3.21 5.30
CA PHE A 140 -18.27 3.62 6.38
C PHE A 140 -19.76 3.51 6.03
N ARG A 141 -20.11 3.46 4.73
CA ARG A 141 -21.50 3.40 4.26
C ARG A 141 -21.62 2.63 2.95
N ILE A 142 -22.66 1.82 2.83
CA ILE A 142 -23.04 1.11 1.60
C ILE A 142 -24.53 1.41 1.32
N GLY A 143 -24.80 2.06 0.20
CA GLY A 143 -26.14 2.58 -0.11
C GLY A 143 -26.67 3.48 1.00
N GLY A 144 -27.84 3.13 1.55
CA GLY A 144 -28.44 3.82 2.70
C GLY A 144 -27.94 3.32 4.08
N THR A 145 -27.12 2.27 4.14
CA THR A 145 -26.70 1.63 5.40
C THR A 145 -25.38 2.23 5.90
N ILE A 146 -25.40 2.81 7.09
CA ILE A 146 -24.18 3.20 7.82
C ILE A 146 -23.67 1.97 8.57
N LEU A 147 -22.39 1.67 8.46
CA LEU A 147 -21.76 0.46 9.00
C LEU A 147 -21.35 0.68 10.46
N ARG A 148 -22.27 0.43 11.39
CA ARG A 148 -22.07 0.61 12.85
C ARG A 148 -22.63 -0.54 13.68
N THR A 149 -23.07 -1.61 13.06
CA THR A 149 -23.62 -2.78 13.76
C THR A 149 -22.92 -4.05 13.30
N ALA A 150 -22.79 -5.01 14.21
CA ALA A 150 -22.24 -6.32 13.90
C ALA A 150 -22.90 -6.93 12.66
N GLU A 151 -24.23 -6.95 12.62
CA GLU A 151 -25.00 -7.52 11.51
C GLU A 151 -24.62 -6.88 10.16
N ALA A 152 -24.52 -5.55 10.10
CA ALA A 152 -24.19 -4.84 8.87
C ALA A 152 -22.71 -5.11 8.45
N ILE A 153 -21.76 -5.03 9.38
CA ILE A 153 -20.35 -5.22 9.11
C ILE A 153 -20.07 -6.67 8.70
N GLU A 154 -20.56 -7.67 9.43
CA GLU A 154 -20.37 -9.08 9.12
C GLU A 154 -21.01 -9.47 7.78
N LYS A 155 -22.18 -8.92 7.47
CA LYS A 155 -22.83 -9.12 6.17
C LYS A 155 -21.91 -8.67 5.01
N TYR A 156 -21.34 -7.48 5.11
CA TYR A 156 -20.53 -6.93 4.02
C TYR A 156 -19.10 -7.48 4.03
N ASN A 157 -18.57 -7.89 5.18
CA ASN A 157 -17.32 -8.66 5.25
C ASN A 157 -17.45 -9.96 4.45
N ALA A 158 -18.54 -10.73 4.64
CA ALA A 158 -18.76 -11.96 3.89
C ALA A 158 -18.83 -11.73 2.36
N ILE A 159 -19.39 -10.60 1.91
CA ILE A 159 -19.42 -10.24 0.50
C ILE A 159 -17.99 -9.90 -0.01
N ALA A 160 -17.17 -9.24 0.80
CA ALA A 160 -15.81 -8.90 0.43
C ALA A 160 -14.92 -10.14 0.37
N GLU A 161 -14.98 -11.03 1.34
CA GLU A 161 -14.25 -12.31 1.37
C GLU A 161 -14.60 -13.21 0.18
N ASP A 162 -15.85 -13.17 -0.30
CA ASP A 162 -16.29 -13.94 -1.50
C ASP A 162 -15.75 -13.36 -2.82
N LEU A 163 -15.00 -12.27 -2.82
CA LEU A 163 -14.36 -11.74 -4.04
C LEU A 163 -13.13 -12.53 -4.45
N SER A 164 -12.27 -12.86 -3.49
CA SER A 164 -10.99 -13.54 -3.74
C SER A 164 -10.34 -13.93 -2.42
N ASP A 165 -9.58 -15.02 -2.42
CA ASP A 165 -8.74 -15.45 -1.29
C ASP A 165 -7.66 -14.42 -0.90
N GLU A 166 -7.39 -13.42 -1.77
CA GLU A 166 -6.43 -12.33 -1.53
C GLU A 166 -7.05 -11.13 -0.80
N VAL A 167 -8.36 -11.13 -0.61
CA VAL A 167 -9.07 -10.06 0.10
C VAL A 167 -9.14 -10.37 1.58
N ASN A 168 -8.63 -9.45 2.39
CA ASN A 168 -8.73 -9.52 3.85
C ASN A 168 -9.76 -8.52 4.35
N VAL A 169 -10.44 -8.87 5.43
CA VAL A 169 -11.36 -8.00 6.16
C VAL A 169 -11.05 -8.05 7.66
N LEU A 170 -11.47 -7.05 8.41
CA LEU A 170 -11.41 -7.07 9.87
C LEU A 170 -12.75 -7.54 10.46
N PRO A 171 -12.75 -8.45 11.44
CA PRO A 171 -13.97 -8.86 12.13
C PRO A 171 -14.57 -7.71 12.92
N TYR A 172 -15.90 -7.77 13.14
CA TYR A 172 -16.55 -6.82 14.03
C TYR A 172 -16.04 -6.97 15.46
N GLY A 173 -15.75 -5.86 16.10
CA GLY A 173 -15.35 -5.84 17.52
C GLY A 173 -14.77 -4.51 17.95
N PRO A 174 -14.42 -4.36 19.24
CA PRO A 174 -13.79 -3.14 19.75
C PRO A 174 -12.56 -2.78 18.90
N VAL A 175 -12.44 -1.51 18.53
CA VAL A 175 -11.33 -1.03 17.68
C VAL A 175 -10.00 -1.28 18.38
N THR A 176 -9.32 -2.31 17.86
CA THR A 176 -7.98 -2.72 18.31
C THR A 176 -7.13 -2.89 17.08
N GLY A 177 -6.45 -2.53 16.40
CA GLY A 177 -5.70 -2.85 15.15
C GLY A 177 -6.22 -4.06 14.35
N SER A 178 -6.93 -4.99 14.98
CA SER A 178 -7.43 -6.23 14.37
C SER A 178 -8.97 -6.33 14.30
N ASN A 179 -9.71 -5.31 14.70
CA ASN A 179 -11.19 -5.28 14.66
C ASN A 179 -11.69 -3.91 14.22
N ALA A 180 -12.90 -3.87 13.68
CA ALA A 180 -13.62 -2.66 13.33
C ALA A 180 -15.06 -2.69 13.86
N ASP A 181 -15.59 -1.57 14.36
CA ASP A 181 -16.95 -1.45 14.88
C ASP A 181 -17.79 -0.37 14.17
N ASP A 182 -17.17 0.44 13.29
CA ASP A 182 -17.81 1.55 12.60
C ASP A 182 -17.57 1.58 11.08
N HIS A 183 -16.88 0.57 10.53
CA HIS A 183 -16.59 0.43 9.10
C HIS A 183 -16.35 -1.03 8.71
N VAL A 184 -16.43 -1.31 7.42
CA VAL A 184 -15.87 -2.52 6.80
C VAL A 184 -14.49 -2.18 6.30
N HIS A 185 -13.48 -2.85 6.84
CA HIS A 185 -12.10 -2.79 6.33
C HIS A 185 -11.91 -3.83 5.23
N ILE A 186 -11.40 -3.40 4.09
CA ILE A 186 -11.03 -4.29 2.97
C ILE A 186 -9.57 -4.02 2.62
N ASP A 187 -8.73 -5.05 2.60
CA ASP A 187 -7.35 -4.90 2.16
C ASP A 187 -6.84 -6.07 1.28
N LEU A 188 -5.78 -5.81 0.56
CA LEU A 188 -5.05 -6.74 -0.30
C LEU A 188 -3.63 -7.01 0.22
N GLY A 189 -3.40 -6.82 1.52
CA GLY A 189 -2.09 -6.95 2.13
C GLY A 189 -1.08 -5.90 1.68
N TYR A 190 0.18 -6.25 1.75
CA TYR A 190 1.33 -5.36 1.52
C TYR A 190 1.81 -5.42 0.06
N MET A 191 0.89 -5.36 -0.88
CA MET A 191 1.16 -5.50 -2.31
C MET A 191 1.75 -4.20 -2.87
N THR A 192 2.73 -4.32 -3.77
CA THR A 192 3.28 -3.19 -4.52
C THR A 192 3.04 -3.39 -6.01
N LEU A 193 2.67 -2.32 -6.70
CA LEU A 193 2.57 -2.29 -8.15
C LEU A 193 3.71 -1.46 -8.73
N ILE A 194 4.46 -2.05 -9.65
CA ILE A 194 5.42 -1.33 -10.48
C ILE A 194 4.78 -1.17 -11.85
N PRO A 195 4.48 0.05 -12.30
CA PRO A 195 3.92 0.29 -13.64
C PRO A 195 4.79 -0.31 -14.74
N ARG A 196 4.14 -0.81 -15.79
CA ARG A 196 4.81 -1.56 -16.87
C ARG A 196 5.92 -0.73 -17.54
N GLU A 197 5.65 0.53 -17.77
CA GLU A 197 6.56 1.49 -18.41
C GLU A 197 7.89 1.60 -17.65
N ILE A 198 7.82 1.64 -16.31
CA ILE A 198 9.01 1.63 -15.44
C ILE A 198 9.76 0.29 -15.51
N SER A 199 9.04 -0.82 -15.64
CA SER A 199 9.66 -2.14 -15.71
C SER A 199 10.33 -2.38 -17.05
N GLU A 200 9.80 -1.85 -18.16
CA GLU A 200 10.38 -1.91 -19.50
C GLU A 200 11.68 -1.10 -19.57
N ASP A 201 11.69 0.15 -19.12
CA ASP A 201 12.90 0.99 -19.03
C ASP A 201 14.03 0.32 -18.24
N ARG A 202 13.68 -0.45 -17.20
CA ARG A 202 14.65 -1.20 -16.40
C ARG A 202 15.21 -2.42 -17.10
N MET A 203 14.44 -3.06 -17.98
CA MET A 203 14.91 -4.20 -18.76
C MET A 203 15.86 -3.77 -19.88
N GLU A 204 15.69 -2.57 -20.42
CA GLU A 204 16.51 -2.00 -21.48
C GLU A 204 17.84 -1.42 -20.97
N GLN A 205 17.96 -1.13 -19.64
CA GLN A 205 19.22 -0.68 -19.07
C GLN A 205 20.25 -1.83 -19.01
N PRO A 206 21.48 -1.63 -19.49
CA PRO A 206 22.55 -2.63 -19.38
C PRO A 206 22.75 -3.05 -17.91
N GLN A 207 22.96 -4.33 -17.69
CA GLN A 207 23.12 -4.93 -16.34
C GLN A 207 24.27 -4.32 -15.50
N GLU A 208 25.15 -3.54 -16.10
CA GLU A 208 26.31 -2.92 -15.46
C GLU A 208 25.96 -1.95 -14.31
N ASN A 209 24.78 -1.35 -14.32
CA ASN A 209 24.34 -0.40 -13.30
C ASN A 209 23.26 -0.94 -12.35
N ARG A 210 22.94 -2.23 -12.40
CA ARG A 210 22.10 -2.81 -11.35
C ARG A 210 22.94 -2.88 -10.07
N PRO A 211 22.53 -2.24 -8.97
CA PRO A 211 23.19 -2.49 -7.69
C PRO A 211 23.13 -4.00 -7.47
N ARG A 212 24.29 -4.64 -7.41
CA ARG A 212 24.41 -6.05 -7.05
C ARG A 212 23.78 -6.16 -5.66
N PHE A 213 22.54 -6.63 -5.64
CA PHE A 213 21.85 -6.79 -4.38
C PHE A 213 22.73 -7.64 -3.48
N ALA A 214 22.83 -7.24 -2.22
CA ALA A 214 23.51 -7.92 -1.11
C ALA A 214 23.12 -9.40 -0.90
N PHE A 215 22.38 -9.98 -1.82
CA PHE A 215 21.92 -11.36 -1.82
C PHE A 215 23.07 -12.35 -2.13
N GLU A 216 24.00 -12.00 -3.02
CA GLU A 216 25.19 -12.82 -3.25
C GLU A 216 26.16 -12.72 -2.09
N GLU A 217 26.31 -11.55 -1.50
CA GLU A 217 27.17 -11.34 -0.34
C GLU A 217 26.64 -12.05 0.91
N ARG A 218 25.32 -12.07 1.14
CA ARG A 218 24.66 -12.88 2.18
C ARG A 218 24.90 -14.38 1.95
N ARG A 219 24.71 -14.90 0.74
CA ARG A 219 24.98 -16.32 0.42
C ARG A 219 26.45 -16.67 0.60
N ARG A 220 27.36 -15.76 0.26
CA ARG A 220 28.81 -15.94 0.44
C ARG A 220 29.18 -15.96 1.92
N ASN A 221 28.61 -15.09 2.73
CA ASN A 221 28.80 -15.01 4.17
C ASN A 221 28.16 -16.20 4.91
N GLU A 222 26.98 -16.67 4.48
CA GLU A 222 26.37 -17.88 5.04
C GLU A 222 27.16 -19.15 4.71
N ARG A 223 27.67 -19.28 3.47
CA ARG A 223 28.56 -20.39 3.10
C ARG A 223 29.87 -20.36 3.90
N ARG A 224 30.43 -19.19 4.13
CA ARG A 224 31.63 -19.01 4.96
C ARG A 224 31.40 -19.44 6.40
N ARG A 225 30.32 -18.96 7.03
CA ARG A 225 29.92 -19.34 8.40
C ARG A 225 29.60 -20.84 8.52
N ARG A 226 29.03 -21.46 7.50
CA ARG A 226 28.74 -22.89 7.47
C ARG A 226 30.01 -23.74 7.37
N ASN A 227 31.00 -23.28 6.61
CA ASN A 227 32.30 -23.94 6.50
C ASN A 227 33.15 -23.77 7.76
N GLU A 228 33.09 -22.62 8.42
CA GLU A 228 33.77 -22.39 9.70
C GLU A 228 33.18 -23.29 10.81
N ARG A 229 31.87 -23.42 10.89
CA ARG A 229 31.21 -24.34 11.85
C ARG A 229 31.54 -25.82 11.59
N ARG A 230 31.76 -26.24 10.36
CA ARG A 230 32.19 -27.60 10.05
C ARG A 230 33.64 -27.85 10.47
N ARG A 231 34.52 -26.88 10.29
CA ARG A 231 35.94 -27.01 10.72
C ARG A 231 36.13 -27.10 12.23
N VAL A 232 35.23 -26.46 13.00
CA VAL A 232 35.29 -26.51 14.47
C VAL A 232 34.77 -27.85 15.02
N ASN A 233 33.90 -28.55 14.27
CA ASN A 233 33.35 -29.84 14.68
C ASN A 233 34.16 -31.04 14.19
N ASP A 234 35.14 -30.84 13.28
CA ASP A 234 35.99 -31.90 12.72
C ASP A 234 37.41 -31.90 13.35
N ASP A 235 37.65 -31.20 14.46
CA ASP A 235 38.90 -31.24 15.20
C ASP A 235 38.76 -32.21 16.41
N PRO A 236 39.20 -33.47 16.31
CA PRO A 236 39.07 -34.46 17.37
C PRO A 236 40.37 -34.50 18.19
N GLU A 237 40.72 -33.43 18.93
CA GLU A 237 41.73 -33.53 20.01
C GLU A 237 41.73 -32.26 20.85
N SER A 238 41.04 -32.35 22.03
CA SER A 238 41.58 -32.00 23.33
C SER A 238 40.51 -32.28 24.44
#